data_054c0165186bb38739d470670b07f7a3
#
_entry.id   054c0165186bb38739d470670b07f7a3
#
_cell.length_a   1.000
_cell.length_b   1.000
_cell.length_c   1.000
_cell.angle_alpha   90.00
_cell.angle_beta   90.00
_cell.angle_gamma   90.00
#
_symmetry.space_group_name_H-M   'P 1'
#
loop_
_entity.id
_entity.type
_entity.pdbx_description
1 polymer ?
#
loop_
_entity_poly.entity_id
_entity_poly.type
_entity_poly.pdbx_seq_one_letter_code
_entity_poly.pdbx_strand_id
1 'polypeptide(L)'
;MFTEKLRPVWAEINLDHLAYNVKNIKKLIGNSRLIAIVKADAYGHGAAEVAKTMLTHGADAFGVAIAGEALALRKSGIREDIIVMSYTPPGFYEEAVKEDLTLHMVSYDDALILHETALKQKKKAKVLISLDTGIGRLGFSPEKDGIDEIIKISQLEGLSMDSIYTHFAASDEEDKSLTHK
;
A
#
# COMPACT_ATOMS: atom_id res chain seq x y z
N MET A 1 18.84 -20.87 -15.45
CA MET A 1 18.16 -22.16 -15.74
C MET A 1 18.26 -23.00 -14.48
N PHE A 2 17.17 -23.22 -13.76
CA PHE A 2 17.17 -24.01 -12.53
C PHE A 2 17.23 -25.49 -12.89
N THR A 3 18.35 -26.11 -12.67
CA THR A 3 18.57 -27.51 -13.00
C THR A 3 18.38 -28.48 -11.85
N GLU A 4 18.10 -28.00 -10.64
CA GLU A 4 17.83 -28.88 -9.50
C GLU A 4 16.60 -28.40 -8.70
N LYS A 5 15.54 -29.17 -8.77
CA LYS A 5 14.39 -29.05 -7.86
C LYS A 5 14.79 -29.72 -6.53
N LEU A 6 15.24 -28.89 -5.59
CA LEU A 6 15.67 -29.36 -4.26
C LEU A 6 14.54 -29.98 -3.41
N ARG A 7 13.27 -29.79 -3.83
CA ARG A 7 12.09 -30.36 -3.15
C ARG A 7 11.12 -30.95 -4.18
N PRO A 8 10.39 -32.01 -3.83
CA PRO A 8 9.43 -32.66 -4.72
C PRO A 8 8.14 -31.85 -4.91
N VAL A 9 8.00 -30.71 -4.22
CA VAL A 9 6.81 -29.84 -4.29
C VAL A 9 7.26 -28.41 -4.59
N TRP A 10 6.62 -27.79 -5.56
CA TRP A 10 6.82 -26.37 -5.93
C TRP A 10 5.48 -25.75 -6.37
N ALA A 11 5.40 -24.43 -6.33
CA ALA A 11 4.34 -23.67 -6.97
C ALA A 11 4.79 -23.21 -8.35
N GLU A 12 3.96 -23.39 -9.35
CA GLU A 12 4.17 -22.90 -10.72
C GLU A 12 3.24 -21.74 -10.97
N ILE A 13 3.79 -20.53 -11.20
CA ILE A 13 3.03 -19.31 -11.37
C ILE A 13 2.97 -18.95 -12.85
N ASN A 14 1.75 -18.91 -13.39
CA ASN A 14 1.52 -18.53 -14.78
C ASN A 14 1.31 -17.02 -14.89
N LEU A 15 2.31 -16.30 -15.40
CA LEU A 15 2.27 -14.84 -15.55
C LEU A 15 1.29 -14.37 -16.63
N ASP A 16 0.97 -15.19 -17.62
CA ASP A 16 -0.03 -14.85 -18.67
C ASP A 16 -1.44 -14.82 -18.08
N HIS A 17 -1.76 -15.75 -17.16
CA HIS A 17 -3.03 -15.71 -16.42
C HIS A 17 -3.13 -14.46 -15.53
N LEU A 18 -2.03 -14.08 -14.89
CA LEU A 18 -1.95 -12.84 -14.10
C LEU A 18 -2.19 -11.61 -14.99
N ALA A 19 -1.50 -11.53 -16.12
CA ALA A 19 -1.67 -10.46 -17.10
C ALA A 19 -3.11 -10.36 -17.62
N TYR A 20 -3.74 -11.50 -17.90
CA TYR A 20 -5.14 -11.57 -18.31
C TYR A 20 -6.08 -11.01 -17.23
N ASN A 21 -5.88 -11.41 -15.98
CA ASN A 21 -6.69 -10.93 -14.85
C ASN A 21 -6.57 -9.42 -14.68
N VAL A 22 -5.34 -8.88 -14.69
CA VAL A 22 -5.09 -7.43 -14.56
C VAL A 22 -5.81 -6.64 -15.67
N LYS A 23 -5.69 -7.08 -16.93
CA LYS A 23 -6.37 -6.45 -18.07
C LYS A 23 -7.90 -6.44 -17.91
N ASN A 24 -8.48 -7.52 -17.40
CA ASN A 24 -9.93 -7.58 -17.19
C ASN A 24 -10.38 -6.68 -16.03
N ILE A 25 -9.64 -6.66 -14.92
CA ILE A 25 -9.92 -5.73 -13.82
C ILE A 25 -9.83 -4.28 -14.34
N LYS A 26 -8.78 -3.95 -15.08
CA LYS A 26 -8.60 -2.60 -15.62
C LYS A 26 -9.74 -2.17 -16.54
N LYS A 27 -10.29 -3.08 -17.34
CA LYS A 27 -11.49 -2.83 -18.15
C LYS A 27 -12.72 -2.53 -17.30
N LEU A 28 -12.90 -3.26 -16.17
CA LEU A 28 -14.05 -3.08 -15.28
C LEU A 28 -14.00 -1.73 -14.54
N ILE A 29 -12.81 -1.33 -14.06
CA ILE A 29 -12.64 -0.10 -13.28
C ILE A 29 -12.51 1.16 -14.15
N GLY A 30 -12.40 1.02 -15.46
CA GLY A 30 -12.32 2.14 -16.41
C GLY A 30 -11.13 3.06 -16.12
N ASN A 31 -11.42 4.33 -15.84
CA ASN A 31 -10.41 5.36 -15.58
C ASN A 31 -9.81 5.33 -14.17
N SER A 32 -10.30 4.47 -13.29
CA SER A 32 -9.75 4.36 -11.94
C SER A 32 -8.33 3.80 -11.96
N ARG A 33 -7.50 4.26 -11.00
CA ARG A 33 -6.16 3.68 -10.79
C ARG A 33 -6.28 2.30 -10.16
N LEU A 34 -5.43 1.38 -10.57
CA LEU A 34 -5.32 0.04 -10.03
C LEU A 34 -4.09 -0.06 -9.13
N ILE A 35 -4.32 -0.24 -7.83
CA ILE A 35 -3.27 -0.55 -6.86
C ILE A 35 -3.19 -2.06 -6.71
N ALA A 36 -2.10 -2.66 -7.16
CA ALA A 36 -1.89 -4.10 -7.05
C ALA A 36 -1.30 -4.47 -5.68
N ILE A 37 -1.98 -5.33 -4.93
CA ILE A 37 -1.51 -5.76 -3.61
C ILE A 37 -0.56 -6.95 -3.76
N VAL A 38 0.71 -6.74 -3.44
CA VAL A 38 1.80 -7.71 -3.61
C VAL A 38 2.56 -8.01 -2.31
N LYS A 39 1.91 -7.81 -1.17
CA LYS A 39 2.44 -8.15 0.16
C LYS A 39 2.71 -9.65 0.31
N ALA A 40 3.50 -10.04 1.30
CA ALA A 40 3.88 -11.42 1.58
C ALA A 40 4.42 -12.14 0.33
N ASP A 41 5.37 -11.50 -0.36
CA ASP A 41 5.95 -11.97 -1.63
C ASP A 41 4.89 -12.27 -2.70
N ALA A 42 3.93 -11.33 -2.88
CA ALA A 42 2.73 -11.50 -3.71
C ALA A 42 1.94 -12.75 -3.31
N TYR A 43 1.73 -12.95 -2.01
CA TYR A 43 1.09 -14.15 -1.45
C TYR A 43 1.81 -15.46 -1.86
N GLY A 44 3.13 -15.42 -1.91
CA GLY A 44 3.98 -16.55 -2.31
C GLY A 44 4.16 -16.74 -3.82
N HIS A 45 3.71 -15.76 -4.64
CA HIS A 45 3.83 -15.84 -6.10
C HIS A 45 5.12 -15.18 -6.65
N GLY A 46 5.94 -14.56 -5.80
CA GLY A 46 7.15 -13.85 -6.21
C GLY A 46 6.88 -12.38 -6.56
N ALA A 47 6.98 -11.49 -5.56
CA ALA A 47 6.53 -10.10 -5.67
C ALA A 47 7.19 -9.33 -6.82
N ALA A 48 8.49 -9.54 -7.08
CA ALA A 48 9.20 -8.78 -8.10
C ALA A 48 8.68 -9.08 -9.53
N GLU A 49 8.52 -10.35 -9.88
CA GLU A 49 8.06 -10.77 -11.20
C GLU A 49 6.56 -10.49 -11.38
N VAL A 50 5.76 -10.71 -10.33
CA VAL A 50 4.34 -10.36 -10.30
C VAL A 50 4.16 -8.86 -10.49
N ALA A 51 4.90 -8.00 -9.76
CA ALA A 51 4.78 -6.56 -9.88
C ALA A 51 5.15 -6.06 -11.29
N LYS A 52 6.25 -6.54 -11.88
CA LYS A 52 6.64 -6.20 -13.27
C LYS A 52 5.55 -6.60 -14.28
N THR A 53 5.00 -7.79 -14.12
CA THR A 53 3.92 -8.28 -14.99
C THR A 53 2.67 -7.42 -14.84
N MET A 54 2.24 -7.13 -13.61
CA MET A 54 1.06 -6.29 -13.35
C MET A 54 1.23 -4.88 -13.89
N LEU A 55 2.42 -4.27 -13.70
CA LEU A 55 2.74 -2.94 -14.22
C LEU A 55 2.60 -2.87 -15.74
N THR A 56 3.20 -3.83 -16.45
CA THR A 56 3.13 -3.91 -17.92
C THR A 56 1.70 -4.05 -18.44
N HIS A 57 0.77 -4.53 -17.62
CA HIS A 57 -0.60 -4.84 -18.02
C HIS A 57 -1.66 -3.95 -17.39
N GLY A 58 -1.26 -2.87 -16.70
CA GLY A 58 -2.17 -1.79 -16.31
C GLY A 58 -2.32 -1.54 -14.82
N ALA A 59 -1.48 -2.12 -13.95
CA ALA A 59 -1.38 -1.65 -12.57
C ALA A 59 -0.70 -0.27 -12.55
N ASP A 60 -1.18 0.62 -11.69
CA ASP A 60 -0.70 2.00 -11.59
C ASP A 60 0.17 2.23 -10.35
N ALA A 61 0.06 1.36 -9.35
CA ALA A 61 0.76 1.41 -8.08
C ALA A 61 0.75 0.04 -7.39
N PHE A 62 1.51 -0.07 -6.30
CA PHE A 62 1.61 -1.32 -5.53
C PHE A 62 1.31 -1.09 -4.06
N GLY A 63 0.66 -2.08 -3.42
CA GLY A 63 0.45 -2.12 -1.98
C GLY A 63 1.20 -3.29 -1.36
N VAL A 64 1.95 -3.00 -0.30
CA VAL A 64 2.71 -3.99 0.49
C VAL A 64 2.34 -3.89 1.96
N ALA A 65 2.70 -4.88 2.77
CA ALA A 65 2.40 -4.83 4.20
C ALA A 65 3.41 -3.94 4.96
N ILE A 66 4.69 -4.11 4.73
CA ILE A 66 5.76 -3.48 5.52
C ILE A 66 6.81 -2.78 4.64
N ALA A 67 7.53 -1.83 5.23
CA ALA A 67 8.57 -1.06 4.54
C ALA A 67 9.66 -1.94 3.90
N GLY A 68 10.02 -3.07 4.52
CA GLY A 68 11.00 -4.01 3.97
C GLY A 68 10.60 -4.60 2.62
N GLU A 69 9.31 -4.92 2.42
CA GLU A 69 8.77 -5.39 1.14
C GLU A 69 8.82 -4.27 0.07
N ALA A 70 8.48 -3.04 0.46
CA ALA A 70 8.57 -1.88 -0.42
C ALA A 70 10.00 -1.65 -0.91
N LEU A 71 10.98 -1.71 -0.02
CA LEU A 71 12.39 -1.57 -0.35
C LEU A 71 12.89 -2.71 -1.25
N ALA A 72 12.39 -3.93 -1.07
CA ALA A 72 12.70 -5.05 -1.96
C ALA A 72 12.17 -4.81 -3.39
N LEU A 73 10.96 -4.28 -3.52
CA LEU A 73 10.39 -3.88 -4.82
C LEU A 73 11.21 -2.74 -5.46
N ARG A 74 11.63 -1.71 -4.70
CA ARG A 74 12.53 -0.66 -5.20
C ARG A 74 13.83 -1.25 -5.75
N LYS A 75 14.45 -2.18 -5.01
CA LYS A 75 15.67 -2.88 -5.44
C LYS A 75 15.45 -3.73 -6.70
N SER A 76 14.27 -4.28 -6.92
CA SER A 76 13.92 -5.01 -8.14
C SER A 76 13.64 -4.14 -9.36
N GLY A 77 13.66 -2.81 -9.19
CA GLY A 77 13.52 -1.84 -10.28
C GLY A 77 12.14 -1.19 -10.41
N ILE A 78 11.19 -1.49 -9.53
CA ILE A 78 9.87 -0.83 -9.50
C ILE A 78 10.07 0.65 -9.08
N ARG A 79 9.53 1.61 -9.86
CA ARG A 79 9.64 3.06 -9.62
C ARG A 79 8.30 3.73 -9.34
N GLU A 80 7.22 3.06 -9.66
CA GLU A 80 5.84 3.51 -9.43
C GLU A 80 5.56 3.66 -7.92
N ASP A 81 4.43 4.29 -7.57
CA ASP A 81 4.02 4.46 -6.18
C ASP A 81 3.95 3.11 -5.46
N ILE A 82 4.59 3.01 -4.30
CA ILE A 82 4.50 1.86 -3.40
C ILE A 82 3.93 2.33 -2.07
N ILE A 83 2.82 1.75 -1.68
CA ILE A 83 2.07 2.06 -0.47
C ILE A 83 2.36 1.00 0.59
N VAL A 84 2.88 1.40 1.72
CA VAL A 84 3.05 0.54 2.90
C VAL A 84 1.75 0.62 3.71
N MET A 85 1.00 -0.47 3.75
CA MET A 85 -0.38 -0.51 4.26
C MET A 85 -0.49 -0.80 5.76
N SER A 86 0.59 -1.20 6.41
CA SER A 86 0.65 -1.37 7.88
C SER A 86 1.42 -0.24 8.53
N TYR A 87 1.40 -0.22 9.86
CA TYR A 87 2.21 0.69 10.65
C TYR A 87 3.70 0.55 10.30
N THR A 88 4.36 1.69 10.12
CA THR A 88 5.81 1.77 9.91
C THR A 88 6.44 2.47 11.10
N PRO A 89 7.33 1.82 11.87
CA PRO A 89 8.02 2.47 12.98
C PRO A 89 8.89 3.65 12.53
N PRO A 90 9.03 4.72 13.34
CA PRO A 90 9.81 5.92 12.98
C PRO A 90 11.25 5.68 12.55
N GLY A 91 11.88 4.59 13.03
CA GLY A 91 13.22 4.20 12.60
C GLY A 91 13.38 3.90 11.11
N PHE A 92 12.27 3.71 10.36
CA PHE A 92 12.27 3.50 8.92
C PHE A 92 11.93 4.76 8.11
N TYR A 93 11.57 5.88 8.75
CA TYR A 93 11.07 7.07 8.05
C TYR A 93 12.11 7.70 7.13
N GLU A 94 13.37 7.75 7.55
CA GLU A 94 14.44 8.32 6.72
C GLU A 94 14.56 7.58 5.39
N GLU A 95 14.59 6.24 5.43
CA GLU A 95 14.70 5.42 4.22
C GLU A 95 13.41 5.48 3.39
N ALA A 96 12.25 5.48 4.04
CA ALA A 96 10.96 5.58 3.35
C ALA A 96 10.82 6.90 2.57
N VAL A 97 11.21 8.02 3.18
CA VAL A 97 11.21 9.34 2.51
C VAL A 97 12.24 9.38 1.38
N LYS A 98 13.43 8.80 1.59
CA LYS A 98 14.48 8.72 0.57
C LYS A 98 14.00 7.96 -0.66
N GLU A 99 13.36 6.82 -0.47
CA GLU A 99 12.87 5.91 -1.50
C GLU A 99 11.46 6.26 -2.03
N ASP A 100 10.92 7.42 -1.63
CA ASP A 100 9.61 7.93 -2.08
C ASP A 100 8.47 6.92 -1.87
N LEU A 101 8.40 6.33 -0.66
CA LEU A 101 7.34 5.41 -0.27
C LEU A 101 6.15 6.19 0.31
N THR A 102 4.94 5.71 0.05
CA THR A 102 3.74 6.21 0.72
C THR A 102 3.52 5.43 2.01
N LEU A 103 3.49 6.12 3.15
CA LEU A 103 3.33 5.50 4.45
C LEU A 103 1.92 5.66 4.99
N HIS A 104 1.40 4.61 5.59
CA HIS A 104 0.14 4.64 6.32
C HIS A 104 0.32 5.34 7.66
N MET A 105 -0.41 6.45 7.87
CA MET A 105 -0.42 7.16 9.13
C MET A 105 -1.55 6.66 10.04
N VAL A 106 -1.21 6.50 11.31
CA VAL A 106 -2.11 5.96 12.33
C VAL A 106 -2.32 6.92 13.52
N SER A 107 -1.52 7.99 13.60
CA SER A 107 -1.62 9.03 14.62
C SER A 107 -1.02 10.35 14.16
N TYR A 108 -1.40 11.44 14.80
CA TYR A 108 -0.79 12.75 14.59
C TYR A 108 0.67 12.79 15.07
N ASP A 109 1.00 12.11 16.16
CA ASP A 109 2.37 12.07 16.69
C ASP A 109 3.34 11.41 15.70
N ASP A 110 2.95 10.28 15.09
CA ASP A 110 3.74 9.63 14.05
C ASP A 110 3.87 10.54 12.81
N ALA A 111 2.79 11.21 12.42
CA ALA A 111 2.80 12.15 11.30
C ALA A 111 3.73 13.33 11.54
N LEU A 112 3.83 13.82 12.78
CA LEU A 112 4.73 14.91 13.16
C LEU A 112 6.20 14.48 13.04
N ILE A 113 6.56 13.28 13.50
CA ILE A 113 7.92 12.74 13.36
C ILE A 113 8.29 12.56 11.88
N LEU A 114 7.36 12.06 11.07
CA LEU A 114 7.57 11.90 9.63
C LEU A 114 7.72 13.25 8.92
N HIS A 115 6.91 14.25 9.29
CA HIS A 115 7.01 15.62 8.83
C HIS A 115 8.40 16.21 9.05
N GLU A 116 8.92 16.14 10.28
CA GLU A 116 10.27 16.61 10.61
C GLU A 116 11.36 15.87 9.80
N THR A 117 11.18 14.55 9.63
CA THR A 117 12.11 13.73 8.84
C THR A 117 12.12 14.17 7.37
N ALA A 118 10.96 14.43 6.80
CA ALA A 118 10.83 14.90 5.42
C ALA A 118 11.48 16.29 5.23
N LEU A 119 11.26 17.23 6.15
CA LEU A 119 11.86 18.56 6.12
C LEU A 119 13.39 18.50 6.17
N LYS A 120 13.98 17.65 7.02
CA LYS A 120 15.44 17.43 7.09
C LYS A 120 16.01 16.96 5.74
N GLN A 121 15.24 16.16 4.99
CA GLN A 121 15.62 15.70 3.66
C GLN A 121 15.25 16.69 2.53
N LYS A 122 14.61 17.83 2.86
CA LYS A 122 14.09 18.81 1.87
C LYS A 122 13.12 18.15 0.87
N LYS A 123 12.31 17.21 1.34
CA LYS A 123 11.29 16.48 0.59
C LYS A 123 9.92 16.64 1.24
N LYS A 124 8.88 16.16 0.57
CA LYS A 124 7.59 15.86 1.17
C LYS A 124 7.43 14.35 1.28
N ALA A 125 7.01 13.87 2.45
CA ALA A 125 6.67 12.46 2.62
C ALA A 125 5.22 12.22 2.18
N LYS A 126 5.01 11.21 1.36
CA LYS A 126 3.66 10.78 0.94
C LYS A 126 3.00 10.00 2.06
N VAL A 127 1.75 10.32 2.35
CA VAL A 127 0.98 9.63 3.39
C VAL A 127 -0.37 9.15 2.89
N LEU A 128 -0.76 7.99 3.38
CA LEU A 128 -2.07 7.39 3.22
C LEU A 128 -2.79 7.47 4.57
N ILE A 129 -4.01 7.98 4.58
CA ILE A 129 -4.90 7.97 5.76
C ILE A 129 -5.91 6.84 5.60
N SER A 130 -6.14 6.06 6.64
CA SER A 130 -7.27 5.14 6.68
C SER A 130 -8.30 5.57 7.70
N LEU A 131 -9.58 5.37 7.34
CA LEU A 131 -10.71 5.48 8.26
C LEU A 131 -11.14 4.07 8.69
N ASP A 132 -11.26 3.85 10.00
CA ASP A 132 -11.85 2.63 10.51
C ASP A 132 -13.38 2.76 10.51
N THR A 133 -13.98 2.20 9.48
CA THR A 133 -15.44 2.22 9.30
C THR A 133 -16.12 0.94 9.82
N GLY A 134 -15.47 0.25 10.76
CA GLY A 134 -16.09 -0.86 11.49
C GLY A 134 -15.31 -2.17 11.50
N ILE A 135 -14.17 -2.27 10.82
CA ILE A 135 -13.32 -3.48 10.88
C ILE A 135 -12.54 -3.60 12.20
N GLY A 136 -12.34 -2.48 12.94
CA GLY A 136 -11.64 -2.47 14.22
C GLY A 136 -10.15 -2.78 14.12
N ARG A 137 -9.48 -2.24 13.09
CA ARG A 137 -8.05 -2.51 12.85
C ARG A 137 -7.24 -1.22 12.94
N LEU A 138 -6.45 -0.88 11.92
CA LEU A 138 -5.71 0.37 11.83
C LEU A 138 -6.56 1.42 11.11
N GLY A 139 -6.58 2.64 11.63
CA GLY A 139 -7.29 3.76 11.00
C GLY A 139 -7.77 4.78 12.04
N PHE A 140 -8.04 5.98 11.56
CA PHE A 140 -8.65 7.03 12.36
C PHE A 140 -10.14 6.78 12.52
N SER A 141 -10.70 7.22 13.66
CA SER A 141 -12.14 7.22 13.86
C SER A 141 -12.82 8.10 12.80
N PRO A 142 -13.95 7.69 12.22
CA PRO A 142 -14.76 8.56 11.35
C PRO A 142 -15.52 9.64 12.15
N GLU A 143 -15.46 9.61 13.47
CA GLU A 143 -16.06 10.60 14.34
C GLU A 143 -15.24 11.89 14.37
N LYS A 144 -15.79 12.93 15.04
CA LYS A 144 -15.23 14.28 15.02
C LYS A 144 -13.77 14.35 15.47
N ASP A 145 -13.38 13.61 16.51
CA ASP A 145 -12.02 13.59 17.06
C ASP A 145 -11.01 13.06 16.04
N GLY A 146 -11.32 11.94 15.37
CA GLY A 146 -10.45 11.39 14.33
C GLY A 146 -10.35 12.29 13.09
N ILE A 147 -11.46 12.93 12.71
CA ILE A 147 -11.46 13.90 11.61
C ILE A 147 -10.64 15.15 11.96
N ASP A 148 -10.77 15.68 13.18
CA ASP A 148 -9.98 16.82 13.65
C ASP A 148 -8.47 16.50 13.64
N GLU A 149 -8.09 15.26 13.94
CA GLU A 149 -6.70 14.79 13.88
C GLU A 149 -6.19 14.71 12.44
N ILE A 150 -6.97 14.17 11.51
CA ILE A 150 -6.65 14.12 10.08
C ILE A 150 -6.46 15.54 9.51
N ILE A 151 -7.31 16.49 9.92
CA ILE A 151 -7.19 17.90 9.51
C ILE A 151 -5.85 18.48 9.97
N LYS A 152 -5.42 18.21 11.22
CA LYS A 152 -4.10 18.64 11.70
C LYS A 152 -2.96 18.03 10.88
N ILE A 153 -3.04 16.74 10.53
CA ILE A 153 -2.05 16.06 9.68
C ILE A 153 -1.98 16.74 8.30
N SER A 154 -3.13 17.10 7.70
CA SER A 154 -3.18 17.75 6.39
C SER A 154 -2.50 19.11 6.33
N GLN A 155 -2.30 19.77 7.49
CA GLN A 155 -1.65 21.07 7.62
C GLN A 155 -0.12 20.98 7.75
N LEU A 156 0.45 19.78 7.89
CA LEU A 156 1.88 19.57 8.01
C LEU A 156 2.57 19.72 6.65
N GLU A 157 3.30 20.80 6.45
CA GLU A 157 3.90 21.16 5.14
C GLU A 157 4.91 20.16 4.59
N GLY A 158 5.55 19.36 5.46
CA GLY A 158 6.47 18.28 5.08
C GLY A 158 5.76 16.99 4.62
N LEU A 159 4.43 16.95 4.66
CA LEU A 159 3.64 15.81 4.22
C LEU A 159 2.87 16.12 2.93
N SER A 160 2.58 15.08 2.16
CA SER A 160 1.65 15.08 1.03
C SER A 160 0.59 14.03 1.31
N MET A 161 -0.61 14.45 1.65
CA MET A 161 -1.74 13.56 1.90
C MET A 161 -2.48 13.30 0.59
N ASP A 162 -2.06 12.26 -0.14
CA ASP A 162 -2.53 12.01 -1.51
C ASP A 162 -3.75 11.09 -1.56
N SER A 163 -4.05 10.38 -0.46
CA SER A 163 -5.12 9.38 -0.45
C SER A 163 -5.69 9.12 0.94
N ILE A 164 -6.99 8.85 0.92
CA ILE A 164 -7.75 8.33 2.07
C ILE A 164 -8.42 7.05 1.62
N TYR A 165 -8.42 6.02 2.45
CA TYR A 165 -9.10 4.77 2.15
C TYR A 165 -9.80 4.19 3.39
N THR A 166 -10.66 3.25 3.17
CA THR A 166 -11.21 2.38 4.21
C THR A 166 -11.17 0.92 3.75
N HIS A 167 -11.24 0.03 4.71
CA HIS A 167 -11.40 -1.40 4.45
C HIS A 167 -12.74 -1.84 4.98
N PHE A 168 -13.60 -2.33 4.07
CA PHE A 168 -14.93 -2.77 4.45
C PHE A 168 -14.89 -3.93 5.44
N ALA A 169 -15.79 -3.89 6.44
CA ALA A 169 -15.80 -4.89 7.50
C ALA A 169 -16.39 -6.24 7.05
N ALA A 170 -17.37 -6.23 6.13
CA ALA A 170 -18.16 -7.39 5.78
C ALA A 170 -18.61 -7.39 4.30
N SER A 171 -17.72 -6.96 3.39
CA SER A 171 -18.08 -6.86 1.96
C SER A 171 -18.25 -8.21 1.25
N ASP A 172 -17.71 -9.27 1.80
CA ASP A 172 -17.75 -10.66 1.34
C ASP A 172 -18.82 -11.50 2.05
N GLU A 173 -19.48 -10.98 3.09
CA GLU A 173 -20.59 -11.64 3.78
C GLU A 173 -21.93 -11.43 3.07
N GLU A 174 -22.94 -12.29 3.35
CA GLU A 174 -24.32 -12.12 2.85
C GLU A 174 -24.97 -10.87 3.46
N ASP A 175 -24.79 -10.67 4.78
CA ASP A 175 -25.25 -9.46 5.48
C ASP A 175 -24.27 -8.31 5.28
N LYS A 176 -24.66 -7.35 4.46
CA LYS A 176 -23.89 -6.15 4.13
C LYS A 176 -24.20 -4.94 5.02
N SER A 177 -24.94 -5.12 6.11
CA SER A 177 -25.38 -4.03 6.98
C SER A 177 -24.22 -3.18 7.52
N LEU A 178 -23.08 -3.82 7.85
CA LEU A 178 -21.87 -3.12 8.29
C LEU A 178 -21.14 -2.38 7.16
N THR A 179 -21.25 -2.86 5.92
CA THR A 179 -20.63 -2.23 4.76
C THR A 179 -21.39 -1.00 4.28
N HIS A 180 -22.70 -0.93 4.57
CA HIS A 180 -23.60 0.16 4.15
C HIS A 180 -23.79 1.26 5.21
N LYS A 181 -23.15 1.17 6.36
CA LYS A 181 -23.11 2.21 7.37
C LYS A 181 -22.14 3.33 6.97
#